data_de7ba485147a92af442485250b14a5d3
#
_entry.id   de7ba485147a92af442485250b14a5d3
#
_cell.length_a   1.000
_cell.length_b   1.000
_cell.length_c   1.000
_cell.angle_alpha   90.00
_cell.angle_beta   90.00
_cell.angle_gamma   90.00
#
_symmetry.space_group_name_H-M   'P 1'
#
loop_
_entity.id
_entity.type
_entity.pdbx_description
1 polymer ?
#
loop_
_entity_poly.entity_id
_entity_poly.type
_entity_poly.pdbx_seq_one_letter_code
_entity_poly.pdbx_strand_id
1 'polypeptide(L)'
;MRFLSYDSVLARGEIAARASLLYARLEGTMYRPDTIFTVETAGWPGDWEGRTILALTMLAQSTGKEPAYLDEIVERLGDYCNEKGYMRQILSDGDVDEQQLSGHSWLLRGLCAYFLFRRNDPVRSETVLGRIREIVQNLFLNAAGRYAEYPILPEERVEDGKESGHIGRKIGHWYISSDTGCAYIPLDGLSHAYVLLKEYAADRELTEKLKALLDEMVMHFYTIPFLDIKVQTHATLTACRGLLRLYEYDRDPKKLAFVQKIFKLYVDEGMTANYANYNWFGRPEWTEPCAIIDSFMLAAQLYLHTHKPLYAELTHKILYNGVLASQRPNGGFGTDTCTGADGTAAAEFLACSCYEAYWCCSMRGGEGLASVSRYSLLEWSAEESRRTDGYPNTVEVLYPMDGIYTVHGVKLMVRADYPMEGKVTFRILENPGNKPLTLYFPKMQYGNKQEPCFVSFCSGEVVRDVDVELHLETAAGKNNGSGKILYAGYQILGHIADDKSTDLPDMNDLQQYGKVWKTSDGTVFAPISARYLDTPEAIQQKKIQILWK
;
A
#
# COMPACT_ATOMS: atom_id res chain seq x y z
N MET A 1 14.81 13.79 -6.39
CA MET A 1 14.80 12.53 -5.62
C MET A 1 13.93 11.49 -6.29
N ARG A 2 14.23 10.22 -6.03
CA ARG A 2 13.39 9.10 -6.47
C ARG A 2 13.51 7.94 -5.48
N PHE A 3 12.45 7.15 -5.35
CA PHE A 3 12.56 5.84 -4.74
C PHE A 3 13.34 4.88 -5.62
N LEU A 4 13.91 3.86 -5.01
CA LEU A 4 14.61 2.81 -5.71
C LEU A 4 13.66 2.00 -6.60
N SER A 5 14.18 1.36 -7.65
CA SER A 5 13.44 0.35 -8.39
C SER A 5 13.36 -0.96 -7.57
N TYR A 6 12.35 -1.79 -7.83
CA TYR A 6 12.19 -3.04 -7.09
C TYR A 6 13.36 -4.00 -7.27
N ASP A 7 13.98 -4.03 -8.43
CA ASP A 7 15.17 -4.83 -8.75
C ASP A 7 16.48 -4.29 -8.12
N SER A 8 16.45 -3.09 -7.56
CA SER A 8 17.57 -2.51 -6.81
C SER A 8 17.53 -2.81 -5.30
N VAL A 9 16.54 -3.59 -4.85
CA VAL A 9 16.31 -3.87 -3.44
C VAL A 9 16.14 -5.37 -3.21
N LEU A 10 16.89 -5.91 -2.24
CA LEU A 10 16.73 -7.28 -1.79
C LEU A 10 16.42 -7.28 -0.29
N ALA A 11 15.18 -7.61 0.06
CA ALA A 11 14.72 -7.66 1.45
C ALA A 11 15.52 -8.65 2.29
N ARG A 12 15.74 -8.31 3.57
CA ARG A 12 16.40 -9.15 4.59
C ARG A 12 15.62 -9.06 5.90
N GLY A 13 16.07 -9.80 6.92
CA GLY A 13 15.51 -9.76 8.26
C GLY A 13 14.02 -10.06 8.33
N GLU A 14 13.30 -9.35 9.19
CA GLU A 14 11.87 -9.56 9.43
C GLU A 14 11.02 -9.35 8.18
N ILE A 15 11.31 -8.32 7.38
CA ILE A 15 10.52 -8.04 6.17
C ILE A 15 10.67 -9.16 5.13
N ALA A 16 11.86 -9.78 5.01
CA ALA A 16 12.05 -10.94 4.15
C ALA A 16 11.30 -12.18 4.67
N ALA A 17 11.25 -12.38 5.97
CA ALA A 17 10.47 -13.46 6.58
C ALA A 17 8.98 -13.28 6.31
N ARG A 18 8.45 -12.06 6.51
CA ARG A 18 7.06 -11.71 6.21
C ARG A 18 6.71 -11.88 4.73
N ALA A 19 7.58 -11.42 3.83
CA ALA A 19 7.44 -11.60 2.39
C ALA A 19 7.47 -13.09 2.00
N SER A 20 8.31 -13.91 2.63
CA SER A 20 8.39 -15.35 2.38
C SER A 20 7.13 -16.09 2.81
N LEU A 21 6.53 -15.72 3.95
CA LEU A 21 5.24 -16.27 4.40
C LEU A 21 4.13 -15.96 3.39
N LEU A 22 4.03 -14.70 2.97
CA LEU A 22 3.03 -14.30 1.98
C LEU A 22 3.28 -14.95 0.63
N TYR A 23 4.54 -15.06 0.21
CA TYR A 23 4.91 -15.72 -1.04
C TYR A 23 4.44 -17.18 -1.07
N ALA A 24 4.72 -17.92 0.02
CA ALA A 24 4.24 -19.29 0.18
C ALA A 24 2.70 -19.37 0.16
N ARG A 25 2.02 -18.36 0.75
CA ARG A 25 0.54 -18.27 0.71
C ARG A 25 0.01 -18.07 -0.71
N LEU A 26 0.64 -17.19 -1.50
CA LEU A 26 0.23 -16.87 -2.88
C LEU A 26 0.65 -17.93 -3.91
N GLU A 27 1.52 -18.86 -3.56
CA GLU A 27 1.78 -20.09 -4.35
C GLU A 27 0.90 -21.28 -3.89
N GLY A 28 0.01 -21.06 -2.93
CA GLY A 28 -0.96 -22.04 -2.45
C GLY A 28 -2.08 -22.33 -3.46
N THR A 29 -2.84 -23.40 -3.22
CA THR A 29 -3.83 -23.95 -4.16
C THR A 29 -4.79 -22.91 -4.76
N MET A 30 -5.28 -21.95 -3.95
CA MET A 30 -6.25 -20.94 -4.40
C MET A 30 -5.75 -19.99 -5.49
N TYR A 31 -4.43 -19.81 -5.58
CA TYR A 31 -3.79 -18.88 -6.51
C TYR A 31 -3.06 -19.56 -7.66
N ARG A 32 -3.20 -20.89 -7.78
CA ARG A 32 -2.57 -21.67 -8.85
C ARG A 32 -3.37 -21.59 -10.15
N PRO A 33 -2.72 -21.81 -11.32
CA PRO A 33 -3.37 -21.75 -12.62
C PRO A 33 -4.63 -22.61 -12.76
N ASP A 34 -4.69 -23.75 -12.05
CA ASP A 34 -5.85 -24.66 -12.10
C ASP A 34 -7.05 -24.18 -11.29
N THR A 35 -6.85 -23.22 -10.39
CA THR A 35 -7.89 -22.76 -9.46
C THR A 35 -8.24 -21.29 -9.66
N ILE A 36 -7.24 -20.44 -9.91
CA ILE A 36 -7.40 -18.97 -9.91
C ILE A 36 -8.52 -18.49 -10.85
N PHE A 37 -8.69 -19.13 -12.01
CA PHE A 37 -9.71 -18.78 -13.00
C PHE A 37 -11.08 -19.40 -12.73
N THR A 38 -11.18 -20.35 -11.80
CA THR A 38 -12.42 -21.07 -11.50
C THR A 38 -13.12 -20.53 -10.24
N VAL A 39 -12.44 -19.70 -9.47
CA VAL A 39 -13.01 -19.08 -8.29
C VAL A 39 -13.93 -17.95 -8.74
N GLU A 40 -15.22 -18.11 -8.53
CA GLU A 40 -16.17 -17.02 -8.71
C GLU A 40 -15.91 -15.92 -7.64
N THR A 41 -15.19 -14.91 -8.05
CA THR A 41 -15.10 -13.67 -7.27
C THR A 41 -16.34 -12.85 -7.62
N ALA A 42 -17.37 -12.95 -6.82
CA ALA A 42 -18.65 -12.29 -6.95
C ALA A 42 -18.60 -10.91 -7.63
N GLY A 43 -18.52 -10.89 -8.96
CA GLY A 43 -18.66 -9.66 -9.73
C GLY A 43 -17.40 -8.89 -10.13
N TRP A 44 -16.19 -9.28 -9.70
CA TRP A 44 -14.92 -8.55 -9.96
C TRP A 44 -14.00 -9.27 -10.97
N PRO A 45 -14.34 -9.30 -12.28
CA PRO A 45 -13.54 -10.04 -13.26
C PRO A 45 -12.16 -9.41 -13.45
N GLY A 46 -11.11 -10.24 -13.39
CA GLY A 46 -9.71 -9.80 -13.52
C GLY A 46 -9.08 -9.28 -12.24
N ASP A 47 -9.85 -9.10 -11.15
CA ASP A 47 -9.32 -8.59 -9.88
C ASP A 47 -8.37 -9.60 -9.23
N TRP A 48 -8.80 -10.84 -9.10
CA TRP A 48 -8.02 -11.90 -8.46
C TRP A 48 -6.74 -12.22 -9.24
N GLU A 49 -6.87 -12.41 -10.53
CA GLU A 49 -5.77 -12.70 -11.44
C GLU A 49 -4.77 -11.52 -11.45
N GLY A 50 -5.29 -10.32 -11.63
CA GLY A 50 -4.48 -9.10 -11.71
C GLY A 50 -3.69 -8.81 -10.44
N ARG A 51 -4.34 -8.92 -9.29
CA ARG A 51 -3.67 -8.74 -7.98
C ARG A 51 -2.66 -9.84 -7.69
N THR A 52 -2.94 -11.09 -8.08
CA THR A 52 -2.01 -12.21 -7.92
C THR A 52 -0.77 -12.01 -8.79
N ILE A 53 -0.96 -11.67 -10.08
CA ILE A 53 0.15 -11.35 -10.99
C ILE A 53 0.99 -10.20 -10.44
N LEU A 54 0.35 -9.12 -9.99
CA LEU A 54 1.04 -7.97 -9.40
C LEU A 54 1.87 -8.37 -8.17
N ALA A 55 1.25 -9.08 -7.23
CA ALA A 55 1.87 -9.50 -5.97
C ALA A 55 3.08 -10.42 -6.20
N LEU A 56 2.91 -11.48 -7.00
CA LEU A 56 3.99 -12.42 -7.31
C LEU A 56 5.14 -11.73 -8.05
N THR A 57 4.84 -10.83 -8.99
CA THR A 57 5.85 -10.05 -9.71
C THR A 57 6.69 -9.20 -8.76
N MET A 58 6.05 -8.43 -7.88
CA MET A 58 6.75 -7.51 -7.00
C MET A 58 7.50 -8.24 -5.87
N LEU A 59 6.93 -9.32 -5.34
CA LEU A 59 7.62 -10.18 -4.38
C LEU A 59 8.83 -10.88 -5.02
N ALA A 60 8.74 -11.33 -6.28
CA ALA A 60 9.87 -11.90 -7.00
C ALA A 60 11.04 -10.91 -7.08
N GLN A 61 10.77 -9.68 -7.47
CA GLN A 61 11.78 -8.63 -7.55
C GLN A 61 12.41 -8.31 -6.18
N SER A 62 11.59 -8.15 -5.14
CA SER A 62 12.07 -7.76 -3.81
C SER A 62 12.74 -8.88 -3.02
N THR A 63 12.45 -10.14 -3.31
CA THR A 63 13.01 -11.32 -2.63
C THR A 63 14.12 -12.02 -3.43
N GLY A 64 14.15 -11.80 -4.75
CA GLY A 64 15.02 -12.52 -5.69
C GLY A 64 14.59 -13.97 -5.93
N LYS A 65 13.38 -14.38 -5.50
CA LYS A 65 12.83 -15.71 -5.72
C LYS A 65 11.99 -15.73 -7.00
N GLU A 66 12.26 -16.68 -7.89
CA GLU A 66 11.46 -16.88 -9.10
C GLU A 66 10.09 -17.50 -8.75
N PRO A 67 8.96 -16.94 -9.23
CA PRO A 67 7.62 -17.45 -8.92
C PRO A 67 7.29 -18.70 -9.74
N ALA A 68 6.75 -19.72 -9.07
CA ALA A 68 6.49 -21.03 -9.69
C ALA A 68 5.38 -20.99 -10.75
N TYR A 69 4.37 -20.10 -10.59
CA TYR A 69 3.14 -20.15 -11.40
C TYR A 69 2.83 -18.86 -12.15
N LEU A 70 3.63 -17.81 -11.97
CA LEU A 70 3.33 -16.49 -12.53
C LEU A 70 3.22 -16.49 -14.05
N ASP A 71 4.20 -17.08 -14.74
CA ASP A 71 4.23 -17.12 -16.22
C ASP A 71 3.03 -17.93 -16.76
N GLU A 72 2.70 -19.07 -16.17
CA GLU A 72 1.57 -19.89 -16.56
C GLU A 72 0.21 -19.17 -16.35
N ILE A 73 0.05 -18.44 -15.24
CA ILE A 73 -1.15 -17.63 -15.01
C ILE A 73 -1.33 -16.60 -16.14
N VAL A 74 -0.27 -15.90 -16.51
CA VAL A 74 -0.31 -14.88 -17.57
C VAL A 74 -0.57 -15.50 -18.94
N GLU A 75 0.05 -16.63 -19.25
CA GLU A 75 -0.15 -17.36 -20.52
C GLU A 75 -1.60 -17.83 -20.69
N ARG A 76 -2.22 -18.34 -19.61
CA ARG A 76 -3.60 -18.87 -19.64
C ARG A 76 -4.71 -17.80 -19.60
N LEU A 77 -4.40 -16.55 -19.33
CA LEU A 77 -5.41 -15.46 -19.28
C LEU A 77 -6.31 -15.42 -20.53
N GLY A 78 -5.74 -15.70 -21.71
CA GLY A 78 -6.48 -15.70 -22.97
C GLY A 78 -7.64 -16.66 -23.04
N ASP A 79 -7.50 -17.83 -22.39
CA ASP A 79 -8.50 -18.90 -22.41
C ASP A 79 -9.77 -18.51 -21.63
N TYR A 80 -9.68 -17.47 -20.78
CA TYR A 80 -10.76 -16.96 -19.92
C TYR A 80 -11.27 -15.58 -20.32
N CYS A 81 -10.79 -15.04 -21.44
CA CYS A 81 -11.28 -13.80 -22.02
C CYS A 81 -12.38 -14.06 -23.06
N ASN A 82 -13.29 -13.11 -23.22
CA ASN A 82 -14.27 -13.10 -24.30
C ASN A 82 -13.60 -12.74 -25.65
N GLU A 83 -14.38 -12.70 -26.73
CA GLU A 83 -13.89 -12.42 -28.08
C GLU A 83 -13.35 -10.99 -28.26
N LYS A 84 -13.54 -10.10 -27.28
CA LYS A 84 -12.96 -8.74 -27.24
C LYS A 84 -11.69 -8.65 -26.40
N GLY A 85 -11.20 -9.77 -25.84
CA GLY A 85 -9.93 -9.85 -25.10
C GLY A 85 -9.98 -9.42 -23.65
N TYR A 86 -11.16 -9.35 -23.01
CA TYR A 86 -11.33 -9.09 -21.59
C TYR A 86 -12.27 -10.09 -20.91
N MET A 87 -12.25 -10.15 -19.59
CA MET A 87 -13.00 -11.17 -18.84
C MET A 87 -14.46 -10.78 -18.67
N ARG A 88 -15.35 -11.80 -18.60
CA ARG A 88 -16.80 -11.70 -18.46
C ARG A 88 -17.54 -11.22 -19.71
N GLN A 89 -18.83 -10.87 -19.48
CA GLN A 89 -19.77 -10.54 -20.53
C GLN A 89 -19.46 -9.20 -21.20
N ILE A 90 -19.78 -9.14 -22.47
CA ILE A 90 -19.82 -7.89 -23.22
C ILE A 90 -21.16 -7.22 -22.91
N LEU A 91 -21.11 -6.00 -22.39
CA LEU A 91 -22.30 -5.23 -22.10
C LEU A 91 -22.89 -4.60 -23.36
N SER A 92 -24.17 -4.19 -23.30
CA SER A 92 -24.83 -3.43 -24.35
C SER A 92 -24.08 -2.12 -24.61
N ASP A 93 -24.20 -1.57 -25.83
CA ASP A 93 -23.51 -0.35 -26.22
C ASP A 93 -23.79 0.81 -25.26
N GLY A 94 -22.71 1.34 -24.69
CA GLY A 94 -22.73 2.45 -23.78
C GLY A 94 -23.01 2.10 -22.30
N ASP A 95 -23.31 0.85 -21.99
CA ASP A 95 -23.41 0.40 -20.60
C ASP A 95 -22.01 0.12 -20.03
N VAL A 96 -21.82 0.43 -18.75
CA VAL A 96 -20.57 0.21 -18.01
C VAL A 96 -20.85 -0.43 -16.66
N ASP A 97 -19.96 -1.33 -16.25
CA ASP A 97 -20.03 -2.02 -14.96
C ASP A 97 -18.85 -1.59 -14.10
N GLU A 98 -19.16 -0.98 -12.96
CA GLU A 98 -18.20 -0.45 -12.01
C GLU A 98 -17.24 -1.52 -11.49
N GLN A 99 -17.72 -2.74 -11.25
CA GLN A 99 -16.89 -3.86 -10.78
C GLN A 99 -16.03 -4.45 -11.90
N GLN A 100 -16.57 -4.55 -13.12
CA GLN A 100 -15.79 -5.01 -14.28
C GLN A 100 -14.64 -4.07 -14.59
N LEU A 101 -14.88 -2.74 -14.59
CA LEU A 101 -13.82 -1.75 -14.79
C LEU A 101 -12.78 -1.82 -13.65
N SER A 102 -13.23 -1.93 -12.41
CA SER A 102 -12.36 -2.00 -11.25
C SER A 102 -11.47 -3.25 -11.26
N GLY A 103 -12.04 -4.43 -11.50
CA GLY A 103 -11.29 -5.69 -11.59
C GLY A 103 -10.24 -5.65 -12.70
N HIS A 104 -10.61 -5.16 -13.89
CA HIS A 104 -9.65 -5.01 -14.99
C HIS A 104 -8.59 -3.93 -14.75
N SER A 105 -8.85 -2.95 -13.89
CA SER A 105 -7.80 -2.04 -13.42
C SER A 105 -6.68 -2.79 -12.69
N TRP A 106 -7.03 -3.74 -11.82
CA TRP A 106 -6.06 -4.60 -11.16
C TRP A 106 -5.36 -5.53 -12.14
N LEU A 107 -6.09 -6.06 -13.13
CA LEU A 107 -5.47 -6.85 -14.19
C LEU A 107 -4.44 -6.02 -14.98
N LEU A 108 -4.77 -4.78 -15.37
CA LEU A 108 -3.80 -3.88 -16.01
C LEU A 108 -2.60 -3.61 -15.12
N ARG A 109 -2.80 -3.40 -13.81
CA ARG A 109 -1.69 -3.22 -12.84
C ARG A 109 -0.75 -4.42 -12.84
N GLY A 110 -1.33 -5.62 -12.77
CA GLY A 110 -0.58 -6.89 -12.82
C GLY A 110 0.20 -7.04 -14.12
N LEU A 111 -0.48 -6.88 -15.26
CA LEU A 111 0.12 -7.02 -16.59
C LEU A 111 1.23 -5.98 -16.84
N CYS A 112 1.04 -4.73 -16.44
CA CYS A 112 2.08 -3.70 -16.55
C CYS A 112 3.32 -4.03 -15.69
N ALA A 113 3.13 -4.51 -14.47
CA ALA A 113 4.24 -4.93 -13.62
C ALA A 113 4.97 -6.13 -14.22
N TYR A 114 4.23 -7.13 -14.68
CA TYR A 114 4.77 -8.33 -15.32
C TYR A 114 5.54 -7.98 -16.60
N PHE A 115 5.00 -7.10 -17.46
CA PHE A 115 5.70 -6.62 -18.65
C PHE A 115 7.08 -6.06 -18.30
N LEU A 116 7.16 -5.19 -17.31
CA LEU A 116 8.43 -4.60 -16.87
C LEU A 116 9.39 -5.64 -16.28
N PHE A 117 8.87 -6.64 -15.61
CA PHE A 117 9.64 -7.75 -15.03
C PHE A 117 10.20 -8.68 -16.12
N ARG A 118 9.40 -9.00 -17.15
CA ARG A 118 9.77 -9.89 -18.27
C ARG A 118 10.18 -9.14 -19.54
N ARG A 119 10.46 -7.84 -19.48
CA ARG A 119 10.75 -7.00 -20.66
C ARG A 119 11.90 -7.49 -21.55
N ASN A 120 12.80 -8.32 -21.01
CA ASN A 120 13.91 -8.91 -21.74
C ASN A 120 13.53 -10.22 -22.47
N ASP A 121 12.27 -10.69 -22.30
CA ASP A 121 11.69 -11.79 -23.06
C ASP A 121 10.73 -11.21 -24.13
N PRO A 122 11.15 -11.14 -25.42
CA PRO A 122 10.36 -10.47 -26.45
C PRO A 122 9.01 -11.12 -26.70
N VAL A 123 8.91 -12.45 -26.57
CA VAL A 123 7.66 -13.19 -26.84
C VAL A 123 6.63 -12.88 -25.76
N ARG A 124 7.01 -13.00 -24.51
CA ARG A 124 6.12 -12.69 -23.38
C ARG A 124 5.75 -11.22 -23.33
N SER A 125 6.71 -10.33 -23.50
CA SER A 125 6.47 -8.89 -23.42
C SER A 125 5.54 -8.41 -24.54
N GLU A 126 5.68 -8.90 -25.79
CA GLU A 126 4.80 -8.54 -26.90
C GLU A 126 3.37 -9.04 -26.68
N THR A 127 3.21 -10.29 -26.24
CA THR A 127 1.91 -10.89 -25.91
C THR A 127 1.18 -10.07 -24.84
N VAL A 128 1.86 -9.72 -23.76
CA VAL A 128 1.28 -8.93 -22.66
C VAL A 128 0.95 -7.51 -23.11
N LEU A 129 1.80 -6.89 -23.90
CA LEU A 129 1.54 -5.57 -24.44
C LEU A 129 0.31 -5.55 -25.37
N GLY A 130 0.13 -6.60 -26.18
CA GLY A 130 -1.06 -6.81 -26.98
C GLY A 130 -2.31 -6.88 -26.12
N ARG A 131 -2.28 -7.66 -25.05
CA ARG A 131 -3.41 -7.83 -24.12
C ARG A 131 -3.75 -6.53 -23.37
N ILE A 132 -2.74 -5.78 -22.95
CA ILE A 132 -2.96 -4.42 -22.35
C ILE A 132 -3.70 -3.53 -23.34
N ARG A 133 -3.31 -3.51 -24.62
CA ARG A 133 -4.00 -2.75 -25.68
C ARG A 133 -5.45 -3.16 -25.85
N GLU A 134 -5.71 -4.47 -25.95
CA GLU A 134 -7.07 -5.04 -26.12
C GLU A 134 -7.98 -4.62 -24.96
N ILE A 135 -7.54 -4.77 -23.72
CA ILE A 135 -8.31 -4.38 -22.53
C ILE A 135 -8.60 -2.87 -22.53
N VAL A 136 -7.59 -2.04 -22.80
CA VAL A 136 -7.79 -0.59 -22.88
C VAL A 136 -8.77 -0.23 -23.99
N GLN A 137 -8.56 -0.76 -25.20
CA GLN A 137 -9.34 -0.39 -26.40
C GLN A 137 -10.78 -0.91 -26.33
N ASN A 138 -10.98 -2.16 -25.91
CA ASN A 138 -12.25 -2.85 -26.07
C ASN A 138 -13.13 -2.79 -24.80
N LEU A 139 -12.55 -2.51 -23.62
CA LEU A 139 -13.31 -2.36 -22.39
C LEU A 139 -13.33 -0.89 -21.92
N PHE A 140 -12.17 -0.31 -21.64
CA PHE A 140 -12.13 0.98 -20.95
C PHE A 140 -12.54 2.15 -21.83
N LEU A 141 -12.17 2.17 -23.12
CA LEU A 141 -12.59 3.27 -24.02
C LEU A 141 -14.10 3.29 -24.26
N ASN A 142 -14.83 2.21 -23.97
CA ASN A 142 -16.30 2.21 -24.01
C ASN A 142 -16.94 3.04 -22.88
N ALA A 143 -16.18 3.31 -21.81
CA ALA A 143 -16.61 4.17 -20.71
C ALA A 143 -16.39 5.68 -20.98
N ALA A 144 -15.79 6.04 -22.12
CA ALA A 144 -15.59 7.44 -22.46
C ALA A 144 -16.93 8.17 -22.63
N GLY A 145 -17.05 9.35 -22.03
CA GLY A 145 -18.29 10.13 -21.97
C GLY A 145 -19.29 9.67 -20.91
N ARG A 146 -19.01 8.60 -20.13
CA ARG A 146 -19.93 8.07 -19.11
C ARG A 146 -19.66 8.58 -17.70
N TYR A 147 -18.48 9.09 -17.41
CA TYR A 147 -18.16 9.56 -16.05
C TYR A 147 -18.99 10.80 -15.64
N ALA A 148 -19.45 11.61 -16.60
CA ALA A 148 -20.38 12.71 -16.34
C ALA A 148 -21.76 12.24 -15.81
N GLU A 149 -22.15 11.00 -16.10
CA GLU A 149 -23.41 10.38 -15.69
C GLU A 149 -23.23 9.48 -14.47
N TYR A 150 -22.03 9.38 -13.90
CA TYR A 150 -21.79 8.54 -12.72
C TYR A 150 -22.59 9.06 -11.52
N PRO A 151 -23.42 8.21 -10.86
CA PRO A 151 -24.32 8.64 -9.81
C PRO A 151 -23.55 9.05 -8.55
N ILE A 152 -23.66 10.32 -8.19
CA ILE A 152 -22.98 10.94 -7.03
C ILE A 152 -23.96 11.63 -6.07
N LEU A 153 -25.26 11.59 -6.34
CA LEU A 153 -26.25 12.18 -5.44
C LEU A 153 -26.46 11.26 -4.24
N PRO A 154 -26.53 11.78 -3.01
CA PRO A 154 -26.72 10.97 -1.81
C PRO A 154 -27.95 10.05 -1.87
N GLU A 155 -29.07 10.51 -2.45
CA GLU A 155 -30.28 9.73 -2.63
C GLU A 155 -30.12 8.54 -3.59
N GLU A 156 -29.16 8.59 -4.49
CA GLU A 156 -28.83 7.49 -5.40
C GLU A 156 -27.96 6.42 -4.74
N ARG A 157 -27.34 6.73 -3.59
CA ARG A 157 -26.35 5.89 -2.90
C ARG A 157 -26.77 5.46 -1.48
N VAL A 158 -28.04 5.60 -1.10
CA VAL A 158 -28.54 5.30 0.25
C VAL A 158 -28.31 3.85 0.68
N GLU A 159 -28.41 2.91 -0.27
CA GLU A 159 -28.26 1.48 0.00
C GLU A 159 -26.80 0.99 -0.05
N ASP A 160 -25.89 1.80 -0.56
CA ASP A 160 -24.50 1.42 -0.76
C ASP A 160 -23.67 1.55 0.53
N GLY A 161 -22.49 0.92 0.55
CA GLY A 161 -21.57 0.97 1.70
C GLY A 161 -22.06 0.24 2.94
N LYS A 162 -22.92 -0.76 2.82
CA LYS A 162 -23.38 -1.63 3.91
C LYS A 162 -22.76 -3.01 3.84
N GLU A 163 -22.65 -3.54 2.63
CA GLU A 163 -22.05 -4.82 2.31
C GLU A 163 -21.07 -4.62 1.14
N SER A 164 -19.95 -5.30 1.14
CA SER A 164 -18.94 -5.16 0.10
C SER A 164 -19.16 -6.17 -1.04
N GLY A 165 -18.87 -5.75 -2.27
CA GLY A 165 -18.75 -6.65 -3.42
C GLY A 165 -20.05 -6.97 -4.17
N HIS A 166 -21.17 -6.32 -3.87
CA HIS A 166 -22.43 -6.56 -4.56
C HIS A 166 -22.67 -5.57 -5.70
N ILE A 167 -23.13 -6.07 -6.86
CA ILE A 167 -23.75 -5.21 -7.87
C ILE A 167 -25.17 -4.92 -7.39
N GLY A 168 -25.38 -3.68 -6.94
CA GLY A 168 -26.64 -3.28 -6.34
C GLY A 168 -27.75 -3.08 -7.37
N ARG A 169 -27.50 -2.28 -8.38
CA ARG A 169 -28.51 -1.86 -9.36
C ARG A 169 -27.89 -1.14 -10.56
N LYS A 170 -28.73 -0.87 -11.56
CA LYS A 170 -28.39 -0.03 -12.70
C LYS A 170 -28.97 1.37 -12.53
N ILE A 171 -28.15 2.42 -12.68
CA ILE A 171 -28.57 3.82 -12.74
C ILE A 171 -28.03 4.41 -14.04
N GLY A 172 -28.92 4.87 -14.92
CA GLY A 172 -28.52 5.30 -16.25
C GLY A 172 -27.80 4.18 -17.01
N HIS A 173 -26.57 4.44 -17.43
CA HIS A 173 -25.70 3.45 -18.07
C HIS A 173 -24.79 2.68 -17.11
N TRP A 174 -24.81 3.00 -15.81
CA TRP A 174 -23.93 2.41 -14.81
C TRP A 174 -24.57 1.24 -14.06
N TYR A 175 -23.94 0.06 -14.12
CA TYR A 175 -24.13 -0.99 -13.12
C TYR A 175 -23.24 -0.63 -11.94
N ILE A 176 -23.84 -0.24 -10.82
CA ILE A 176 -23.14 0.28 -9.66
C ILE A 176 -22.87 -0.76 -8.60
N SER A 177 -21.69 -0.69 -8.00
CA SER A 177 -21.28 -1.50 -6.86
C SER A 177 -21.80 -0.93 -5.55
N SER A 178 -22.02 -1.81 -4.57
CA SER A 178 -22.20 -1.41 -3.16
C SER A 178 -20.95 -0.76 -2.56
N ASP A 179 -19.78 -1.01 -3.14
CA ASP A 179 -18.52 -0.32 -2.82
C ASP A 179 -18.44 0.99 -3.60
N THR A 180 -19.05 2.04 -3.02
CA THR A 180 -19.20 3.35 -3.67
C THR A 180 -17.85 3.92 -4.13
N GLY A 181 -17.78 4.37 -5.38
CA GLY A 181 -16.61 5.03 -5.94
C GLY A 181 -15.61 4.09 -6.63
N CYS A 182 -15.90 2.80 -6.72
CA CYS A 182 -15.04 1.82 -7.41
C CYS A 182 -14.82 2.16 -8.89
N ALA A 183 -15.74 2.93 -9.52
CA ALA A 183 -15.57 3.45 -10.88
C ALA A 183 -14.27 4.26 -11.08
N TYR A 184 -13.64 4.75 -10.00
CA TYR A 184 -12.40 5.53 -10.05
C TYR A 184 -11.13 4.72 -9.75
N ILE A 185 -11.25 3.46 -9.30
CA ILE A 185 -10.10 2.53 -9.20
C ILE A 185 -9.33 2.44 -10.52
N PRO A 186 -9.97 2.46 -11.71
CA PRO A 186 -9.29 2.46 -13.00
C PRO A 186 -8.27 3.58 -13.22
N LEU A 187 -8.32 4.68 -12.49
CA LEU A 187 -7.26 5.70 -12.55
C LEU A 187 -5.87 5.12 -12.26
N ASP A 188 -5.76 4.12 -11.36
CA ASP A 188 -4.47 3.49 -11.06
C ASP A 188 -4.00 2.56 -12.19
N GLY A 189 -4.87 1.66 -12.67
CA GLY A 189 -4.52 0.75 -13.76
C GLY A 189 -4.27 1.46 -15.10
N LEU A 190 -5.18 2.37 -15.47
CA LEU A 190 -5.08 3.10 -16.72
C LEU A 190 -3.91 4.09 -16.76
N SER A 191 -3.59 4.76 -15.66
CA SER A 191 -2.40 5.64 -15.62
C SER A 191 -1.12 4.84 -15.82
N HIS A 192 -1.04 3.61 -15.27
CA HIS A 192 0.10 2.73 -15.48
C HIS A 192 0.16 2.26 -16.95
N ALA A 193 -0.97 1.80 -17.49
CA ALA A 193 -1.05 1.40 -18.89
C ALA A 193 -0.71 2.56 -19.83
N TYR A 194 -1.18 3.79 -19.55
CA TYR A 194 -0.87 4.98 -20.34
C TYR A 194 0.63 5.26 -20.43
N VAL A 195 1.32 5.28 -19.31
CA VAL A 195 2.76 5.52 -19.27
C VAL A 195 3.50 4.42 -20.03
N LEU A 196 3.12 3.16 -19.83
CA LEU A 196 3.76 2.01 -20.46
C LEU A 196 3.51 1.99 -21.98
N LEU A 197 2.27 2.16 -22.42
CA LEU A 197 1.92 2.18 -23.84
C LEU A 197 2.62 3.33 -24.57
N LYS A 198 2.74 4.49 -23.95
CA LYS A 198 3.44 5.64 -24.53
C LYS A 198 4.94 5.38 -24.70
N GLU A 199 5.55 4.63 -23.79
CA GLU A 199 6.98 4.33 -23.84
C GLU A 199 7.30 3.17 -24.80
N TYR A 200 6.48 2.11 -24.81
CA TYR A 200 6.83 0.85 -25.47
C TYR A 200 5.97 0.50 -26.71
N ALA A 201 4.77 1.06 -26.86
CA ALA A 201 3.84 0.61 -27.88
C ALA A 201 3.86 1.42 -29.19
N ALA A 202 4.36 2.62 -29.18
CA ALA A 202 4.35 3.58 -30.30
C ALA A 202 2.95 3.82 -30.95
N ASP A 203 1.87 3.47 -30.23
CA ASP A 203 0.48 3.63 -30.67
C ASP A 203 -0.07 4.97 -30.21
N ARG A 204 0.10 5.98 -31.06
CA ARG A 204 -0.28 7.35 -30.75
C ARG A 204 -1.79 7.52 -30.61
N GLU A 205 -2.57 6.91 -31.49
CA GLU A 205 -4.03 7.07 -31.50
C GLU A 205 -4.64 6.50 -30.22
N LEU A 206 -4.25 5.28 -29.83
CA LEU A 206 -4.72 4.65 -28.60
C LEU A 206 -4.33 5.47 -27.36
N THR A 207 -3.09 5.95 -27.31
CA THR A 207 -2.61 6.74 -26.15
C THR A 207 -3.28 8.10 -26.04
N GLU A 208 -3.64 8.76 -27.15
CA GLU A 208 -4.41 10.00 -27.14
C GLU A 208 -5.85 9.76 -26.64
N LYS A 209 -6.53 8.71 -27.10
CA LYS A 209 -7.87 8.32 -26.61
C LYS A 209 -7.85 7.95 -25.10
N LEU A 210 -6.85 7.18 -24.69
CA LEU A 210 -6.68 6.81 -23.29
C LEU A 210 -6.41 8.05 -22.41
N LYS A 211 -5.61 9.02 -22.90
CA LYS A 211 -5.39 10.27 -22.18
C LYS A 211 -6.68 11.08 -22.03
N ALA A 212 -7.50 11.14 -23.06
CA ALA A 212 -8.77 11.84 -23.00
C ALA A 212 -9.72 11.22 -21.96
N LEU A 213 -9.80 9.87 -21.90
CA LEU A 213 -10.55 9.15 -20.87
C LEU A 213 -10.01 9.43 -19.47
N LEU A 214 -8.69 9.39 -19.29
CA LEU A 214 -8.08 9.71 -17.99
C LEU A 214 -8.37 11.14 -17.55
N ASP A 215 -8.35 12.10 -18.46
CA ASP A 215 -8.68 13.50 -18.17
C ASP A 215 -10.15 13.66 -17.75
N GLU A 216 -11.08 12.99 -18.44
CA GLU A 216 -12.49 12.93 -18.07
C GLU A 216 -12.66 12.36 -16.66
N MET A 217 -12.07 11.20 -16.38
CA MET A 217 -12.13 10.55 -15.05
C MET A 217 -11.60 11.47 -13.95
N VAL A 218 -10.45 12.12 -14.17
CA VAL A 218 -9.84 13.05 -13.20
C VAL A 218 -10.75 14.24 -12.93
N MET A 219 -11.34 14.83 -13.98
CA MET A 219 -12.26 15.96 -13.82
C MET A 219 -13.48 15.61 -12.97
N HIS A 220 -14.09 14.45 -13.19
CA HIS A 220 -15.23 14.00 -12.40
C HIS A 220 -14.84 13.52 -11.00
N PHE A 221 -13.68 12.89 -10.83
CA PHE A 221 -13.17 12.52 -9.50
C PHE A 221 -12.99 13.74 -8.59
N TYR A 222 -12.66 14.91 -9.15
CA TYR A 222 -12.56 16.15 -8.37
C TYR A 222 -13.90 16.62 -7.79
N THR A 223 -15.03 16.17 -8.33
CA THR A 223 -16.37 16.58 -7.91
C THR A 223 -17.04 15.63 -6.93
N ILE A 224 -16.42 14.49 -6.62
CA ILE A 224 -16.99 13.45 -5.74
C ILE A 224 -17.22 14.01 -4.33
N PRO A 225 -18.44 13.91 -3.77
CA PRO A 225 -18.76 14.28 -2.39
C PRO A 225 -18.46 13.10 -1.43
N PHE A 226 -17.16 12.84 -1.16
CA PHE A 226 -16.66 11.63 -0.52
C PHE A 226 -17.38 11.24 0.79
N LEU A 227 -17.71 12.21 1.63
CA LEU A 227 -18.38 11.97 2.91
C LEU A 227 -19.88 11.73 2.72
N ASP A 228 -20.52 12.49 1.84
CA ASP A 228 -21.97 12.48 1.69
C ASP A 228 -22.47 11.15 1.13
N ILE A 229 -21.76 10.60 0.14
CA ILE A 229 -22.08 9.30 -0.46
C ILE A 229 -21.26 8.15 0.11
N LYS A 230 -20.52 8.38 1.20
CA LYS A 230 -19.75 7.36 1.92
C LYS A 230 -18.86 6.52 1.01
N VAL A 231 -17.99 7.19 0.25
CA VAL A 231 -17.10 6.53 -0.70
C VAL A 231 -16.19 5.55 0.03
N GLN A 232 -15.92 4.41 -0.59
CA GLN A 232 -14.96 3.44 -0.08
C GLN A 232 -13.56 4.06 0.00
N THR A 233 -12.90 3.92 1.13
CA THR A 233 -11.57 4.50 1.34
C THR A 233 -10.51 3.87 0.44
N HIS A 234 -10.59 2.55 0.20
CA HIS A 234 -9.72 1.86 -0.74
C HIS A 234 -9.86 2.41 -2.16
N ALA A 235 -11.09 2.52 -2.69
CA ALA A 235 -11.32 3.09 -4.02
C ALA A 235 -10.73 4.52 -4.15
N THR A 236 -10.93 5.34 -3.11
CA THR A 236 -10.41 6.70 -3.03
C THR A 236 -8.89 6.75 -3.09
N LEU A 237 -8.22 5.95 -2.25
CA LEU A 237 -6.76 5.96 -2.14
C LEU A 237 -6.09 5.35 -3.38
N THR A 238 -6.69 4.29 -3.95
CA THR A 238 -6.23 3.70 -5.22
C THR A 238 -6.30 4.73 -6.35
N ALA A 239 -7.42 5.46 -6.48
CA ALA A 239 -7.56 6.54 -7.47
C ALA A 239 -6.51 7.65 -7.26
N CYS A 240 -6.25 8.04 -6.02
CA CYS A 240 -5.20 9.02 -5.69
C CYS A 240 -3.79 8.54 -6.10
N ARG A 241 -3.49 7.25 -6.03
CA ARG A 241 -2.22 6.69 -6.54
C ARG A 241 -2.11 6.86 -8.05
N GLY A 242 -3.21 6.63 -8.76
CA GLY A 242 -3.29 6.90 -10.20
C GLY A 242 -3.02 8.37 -10.54
N LEU A 243 -3.62 9.30 -9.76
CA LEU A 243 -3.37 10.73 -9.92
C LEU A 243 -1.92 11.12 -9.69
N LEU A 244 -1.26 10.54 -8.68
CA LEU A 244 0.17 10.80 -8.44
C LEU A 244 1.03 10.28 -9.59
N ARG A 245 0.71 9.13 -10.18
CA ARG A 245 1.42 8.62 -11.36
C ARG A 245 1.25 9.54 -12.57
N LEU A 246 0.06 10.10 -12.78
CA LEU A 246 -0.16 11.12 -13.82
C LEU A 246 0.61 12.41 -13.50
N TYR A 247 0.63 12.84 -12.23
CA TYR A 247 1.44 13.98 -11.80
C TYR A 247 2.94 13.75 -12.03
N GLU A 248 3.46 12.57 -11.76
CA GLU A 248 4.86 12.24 -12.05
C GLU A 248 5.18 12.35 -13.53
N TYR A 249 4.20 12.09 -14.39
CA TYR A 249 4.34 12.18 -15.84
C TYR A 249 4.21 13.62 -16.38
N ASP A 250 3.14 14.34 -16.01
CA ASP A 250 2.80 15.65 -16.63
C ASP A 250 3.12 16.87 -15.74
N ARG A 251 3.47 16.65 -14.47
CA ARG A 251 3.79 17.69 -13.48
C ARG A 251 2.67 18.69 -13.23
N ASP A 252 1.41 18.35 -13.51
CA ASP A 252 0.27 19.21 -13.21
C ASP A 252 0.07 19.36 -11.69
N PRO A 253 0.33 20.56 -11.11
CA PRO A 253 0.28 20.78 -9.66
C PRO A 253 -1.13 20.60 -9.08
N LYS A 254 -2.19 20.69 -9.89
CA LYS A 254 -3.58 20.48 -9.45
C LYS A 254 -3.78 19.05 -8.95
N LYS A 255 -3.18 18.06 -9.63
CA LYS A 255 -3.26 16.65 -9.24
C LYS A 255 -2.62 16.43 -7.87
N LEU A 256 -1.41 16.93 -7.66
CA LEU A 256 -0.72 16.82 -6.37
C LEU A 256 -1.51 17.51 -5.24
N ALA A 257 -1.99 18.73 -5.49
CA ALA A 257 -2.78 19.48 -4.51
C ALA A 257 -4.08 18.75 -4.15
N PHE A 258 -4.76 18.16 -5.12
CA PHE A 258 -5.97 17.38 -4.87
C PHE A 258 -5.66 16.12 -4.07
N VAL A 259 -4.62 15.37 -4.42
CA VAL A 259 -4.22 14.18 -3.63
C VAL A 259 -3.86 14.56 -2.19
N GLN A 260 -3.16 15.68 -1.95
CA GLN A 260 -2.90 16.16 -0.59
C GLN A 260 -4.21 16.47 0.17
N LYS A 261 -5.20 17.10 -0.50
CA LYS A 261 -6.51 17.39 0.08
C LYS A 261 -7.24 16.09 0.47
N ILE A 262 -7.29 15.12 -0.43
CA ILE A 262 -8.00 13.84 -0.20
C ILE A 262 -7.27 12.99 0.83
N PHE A 263 -5.94 12.95 0.80
CA PHE A 263 -5.19 12.23 1.82
C PHE A 263 -5.37 12.85 3.22
N LYS A 264 -5.47 14.18 3.31
CA LYS A 264 -5.84 14.84 4.57
C LYS A 264 -7.25 14.43 5.02
N LEU A 265 -8.23 14.44 4.11
CA LEU A 265 -9.59 13.99 4.39
C LEU A 265 -9.58 12.54 4.92
N TYR A 266 -8.84 11.65 4.28
CA TYR A 266 -8.70 10.26 4.74
C TYR A 266 -8.05 10.18 6.12
N VAL A 267 -7.01 10.97 6.37
CA VAL A 267 -6.35 11.02 7.69
C VAL A 267 -7.31 11.50 8.76
N ASP A 268 -8.18 12.45 8.46
CA ASP A 268 -9.12 13.03 9.43
C ASP A 268 -10.36 12.13 9.64
N GLU A 269 -10.96 11.60 8.58
CA GLU A 269 -12.29 11.00 8.57
C GLU A 269 -12.33 9.50 8.22
N GLY A 270 -11.22 8.94 7.71
CA GLY A 270 -11.16 7.57 7.21
C GLY A 270 -10.11 6.68 7.87
N MET A 271 -9.30 7.19 8.80
CA MET A 271 -8.21 6.46 9.43
C MET A 271 -8.53 6.13 10.89
N THR A 272 -8.24 4.89 11.32
CA THR A 272 -8.41 4.42 12.69
C THR A 272 -7.32 4.93 13.63
N ALA A 273 -7.50 4.72 14.94
CA ALA A 273 -6.50 5.09 15.95
C ALA A 273 -5.15 4.35 15.77
N ASN A 274 -5.17 3.13 15.22
CA ASN A 274 -3.96 2.36 14.92
C ASN A 274 -3.45 2.52 13.48
N TYR A 275 -3.80 3.61 12.81
CA TYR A 275 -3.36 3.92 11.43
C TYR A 275 -3.79 2.89 10.37
N ALA A 276 -4.86 2.14 10.64
CA ALA A 276 -5.62 1.40 9.65
C ALA A 276 -6.69 2.31 9.03
N ASN A 277 -7.79 1.76 8.52
CA ASN A 277 -8.82 2.54 7.84
C ASN A 277 -10.24 2.17 8.30
N TYR A 278 -11.17 3.08 8.09
CA TYR A 278 -12.60 2.75 7.95
C TYR A 278 -12.85 2.29 6.51
N ASN A 279 -13.60 1.22 6.33
CA ASN A 279 -13.85 0.70 4.98
C ASN A 279 -14.55 1.73 4.08
N TRP A 280 -15.51 2.48 4.64
CA TRP A 280 -16.14 3.63 3.99
C TRP A 280 -16.05 4.87 4.86
N PHE A 281 -15.97 6.02 4.25
CA PHE A 281 -16.06 7.28 4.99
C PHE A 281 -17.34 7.35 5.81
N GLY A 282 -17.21 7.68 7.10
CA GLY A 282 -18.33 7.77 8.02
C GLY A 282 -19.01 6.44 8.39
N ARG A 283 -18.41 5.29 8.03
CA ARG A 283 -18.86 3.94 8.41
C ARG A 283 -17.69 3.10 8.90
N PRO A 284 -17.40 3.08 10.20
CA PRO A 284 -16.32 2.33 10.79
C PRO A 284 -16.70 0.86 11.06
N GLU A 285 -17.00 0.10 10.01
CA GLU A 285 -17.44 -1.29 10.12
C GLU A 285 -16.27 -2.24 10.38
N TRP A 286 -15.25 -2.19 9.50
CA TRP A 286 -14.02 -2.95 9.63
C TRP A 286 -12.88 -2.26 8.89
N THR A 287 -11.63 -2.71 9.17
CA THR A 287 -10.47 -2.25 8.44
C THR A 287 -10.28 -3.04 7.14
N GLU A 288 -9.63 -2.44 6.15
CA GLU A 288 -9.33 -3.09 4.88
C GLU A 288 -7.84 -2.94 4.54
N PRO A 289 -7.03 -4.01 4.63
CA PRO A 289 -5.59 -3.94 4.33
C PRO A 289 -5.24 -3.35 2.95
N CYS A 290 -6.12 -3.46 1.96
CA CYS A 290 -5.93 -2.82 0.66
C CYS A 290 -5.79 -1.29 0.79
N ALA A 291 -6.71 -0.66 1.53
CA ALA A 291 -6.67 0.78 1.80
C ALA A 291 -5.47 1.17 2.68
N ILE A 292 -5.13 0.32 3.66
CA ILE A 292 -3.97 0.55 4.54
C ILE A 292 -2.68 0.58 3.72
N ILE A 293 -2.51 -0.37 2.80
CA ILE A 293 -1.34 -0.44 1.92
C ILE A 293 -1.29 0.78 0.98
N ASP A 294 -2.43 1.16 0.40
CA ASP A 294 -2.49 2.37 -0.43
C ASP A 294 -2.17 3.63 0.36
N SER A 295 -2.65 3.74 1.61
CA SER A 295 -2.35 4.90 2.48
C SER A 295 -0.87 4.99 2.83
N PHE A 296 -0.21 3.86 3.11
CA PHE A 296 1.23 3.77 3.31
C PHE A 296 2.01 4.26 2.07
N MET A 297 1.64 3.74 0.90
CA MET A 297 2.30 4.09 -0.36
C MET A 297 2.08 5.56 -0.72
N LEU A 298 0.87 6.09 -0.49
CA LEU A 298 0.56 7.51 -0.71
C LEU A 298 1.33 8.42 0.24
N ALA A 299 1.44 8.07 1.53
CA ALA A 299 2.23 8.83 2.48
C ALA A 299 3.69 8.95 2.03
N ALA A 300 4.31 7.82 1.63
CA ALA A 300 5.66 7.80 1.10
C ALA A 300 5.82 8.64 -0.18
N GLN A 301 4.89 8.50 -1.14
CA GLN A 301 4.92 9.27 -2.39
C GLN A 301 4.67 10.77 -2.15
N LEU A 302 3.76 11.14 -1.25
CA LEU A 302 3.55 12.53 -0.86
C LEU A 302 4.78 13.13 -0.18
N TYR A 303 5.49 12.34 0.65
CA TYR A 303 6.78 12.74 1.18
C TYR A 303 7.79 13.02 0.06
N LEU A 304 7.96 12.10 -0.89
CA LEU A 304 8.84 12.28 -2.04
C LEU A 304 8.60 13.61 -2.79
N HIS A 305 7.33 13.98 -2.96
CA HIS A 305 6.98 15.17 -3.76
C HIS A 305 6.91 16.47 -2.97
N THR A 306 6.82 16.42 -1.64
CA THR A 306 6.57 17.62 -0.82
C THR A 306 7.60 17.86 0.28
N HIS A 307 8.35 16.85 0.67
CA HIS A 307 9.30 16.86 1.82
C HIS A 307 8.67 17.31 3.16
N LYS A 308 7.34 17.19 3.30
CA LYS A 308 6.66 17.54 4.54
C LYS A 308 6.88 16.44 5.59
N PRO A 309 7.45 16.75 6.77
CA PRO A 309 7.73 15.77 7.84
C PRO A 309 6.51 14.93 8.24
N LEU A 310 5.31 15.52 8.20
CA LEU A 310 4.05 14.82 8.47
C LEU A 310 3.90 13.53 7.64
N TYR A 311 4.26 13.56 6.36
CA TYR A 311 4.10 12.38 5.50
C TYR A 311 5.16 11.31 5.81
N ALA A 312 6.37 11.69 6.20
CA ALA A 312 7.38 10.74 6.69
C ALA A 312 6.89 10.02 7.96
N GLU A 313 6.34 10.77 8.91
CA GLU A 313 5.77 10.21 10.14
C GLU A 313 4.57 9.30 9.89
N LEU A 314 3.65 9.72 9.02
CA LEU A 314 2.50 8.90 8.64
C LEU A 314 2.97 7.61 7.94
N THR A 315 4.03 7.69 7.11
CA THR A 315 4.62 6.49 6.49
C THR A 315 5.08 5.49 7.55
N HIS A 316 5.82 5.94 8.59
CA HIS A 316 6.24 5.06 9.69
C HIS A 316 5.04 4.46 10.45
N LYS A 317 4.11 5.33 10.88
CA LYS A 317 2.99 4.92 11.73
C LYS A 317 2.05 3.97 11.01
N ILE A 318 1.74 4.23 9.74
CA ILE A 318 0.92 3.34 8.92
C ILE A 318 1.66 2.01 8.68
N LEU A 319 2.97 2.05 8.39
CA LEU A 319 3.78 0.86 8.18
C LEU A 319 3.69 -0.08 9.38
N TYR A 320 4.09 0.39 10.56
CA TYR A 320 4.21 -0.48 11.73
C TYR A 320 2.86 -0.85 12.36
N ASN A 321 1.88 0.04 12.35
CA ASN A 321 0.63 -0.13 13.08
C ASN A 321 -0.56 -0.50 12.18
N GLY A 322 -0.47 -0.26 10.89
CA GLY A 322 -1.46 -0.64 9.89
C GLY A 322 -1.01 -1.84 9.07
N VAL A 323 -0.01 -1.65 8.19
CA VAL A 323 0.42 -2.67 7.22
C VAL A 323 0.91 -3.94 7.91
N LEU A 324 1.93 -3.81 8.77
CA LEU A 324 2.54 -4.97 9.42
C LEU A 324 1.62 -5.63 10.45
N ALA A 325 0.73 -4.88 11.09
CA ALA A 325 -0.25 -5.40 12.03
C ALA A 325 -1.38 -6.20 11.36
N SER A 326 -1.64 -5.95 10.07
CA SER A 326 -2.69 -6.65 9.31
C SER A 326 -2.27 -8.03 8.82
N GLN A 327 -0.97 -8.35 8.81
CA GLN A 327 -0.49 -9.66 8.37
C GLN A 327 -0.81 -10.75 9.39
N ARG A 328 -1.20 -11.91 8.88
CA ARG A 328 -1.58 -13.09 9.68
C ARG A 328 -0.46 -14.14 9.71
N PRO A 329 -0.47 -15.06 10.68
CA PRO A 329 0.52 -16.15 10.80
C PRO A 329 0.68 -17.01 9.54
N ASN A 330 -0.39 -17.20 8.77
CA ASN A 330 -0.34 -17.94 7.49
C ASN A 330 0.28 -17.13 6.33
N GLY A 331 0.72 -15.90 6.59
CA GLY A 331 1.29 -14.98 5.59
C GLY A 331 0.27 -14.09 4.90
N GLY A 332 -1.03 -14.43 4.93
CA GLY A 332 -2.10 -13.61 4.36
C GLY A 332 -2.38 -12.33 5.17
N PHE A 333 -3.34 -11.55 4.72
CA PHE A 333 -3.77 -10.30 5.36
C PHE A 333 -5.26 -10.37 5.70
N GLY A 334 -5.62 -9.90 6.90
CA GLY A 334 -6.99 -9.94 7.40
C GLY A 334 -7.50 -8.61 7.91
N THR A 335 -8.80 -8.53 8.14
CA THR A 335 -9.46 -7.33 8.62
C THR A 335 -9.64 -7.35 10.14
N ASP A 336 -9.69 -6.18 10.73
CA ASP A 336 -9.85 -5.97 12.17
C ASP A 336 -10.97 -4.95 12.47
N THR A 337 -11.31 -4.80 13.74
CA THR A 337 -12.22 -3.75 14.22
C THR A 337 -11.63 -2.36 13.98
N CYS A 338 -12.49 -1.37 13.81
CA CYS A 338 -12.10 0.03 13.67
C CYS A 338 -11.87 0.67 15.04
N THR A 339 -10.65 0.56 15.57
CA THR A 339 -10.28 1.16 16.85
C THR A 339 -10.38 2.69 16.81
N GLY A 340 -10.87 3.29 17.90
CA GLY A 340 -11.07 4.72 18.03
C GLY A 340 -12.35 5.25 17.39
N ALA A 341 -13.21 4.37 16.84
CA ALA A 341 -14.52 4.78 16.36
C ALA A 341 -15.48 5.08 17.52
N ASP A 342 -16.14 6.23 17.47
CA ASP A 342 -17.04 6.68 18.53
C ASP A 342 -18.23 5.73 18.75
N GLY A 343 -18.57 5.52 20.03
CA GLY A 343 -19.78 4.82 20.44
C GLY A 343 -19.77 3.30 20.30
N THR A 344 -18.64 2.70 19.94
CA THR A 344 -18.50 1.24 19.87
C THR A 344 -17.76 0.68 21.08
N ALA A 345 -18.19 -0.47 21.60
CA ALA A 345 -17.44 -1.21 22.65
C ALA A 345 -16.05 -1.66 22.15
N ALA A 346 -15.85 -1.72 20.85
CA ALA A 346 -14.61 -2.08 20.19
C ALA A 346 -13.60 -0.92 20.07
N ALA A 347 -13.97 0.31 20.45
CA ALA A 347 -13.13 1.50 20.25
C ALA A 347 -11.74 1.40 20.90
N GLU A 348 -11.62 0.71 22.03
CA GLU A 348 -10.38 0.55 22.77
C GLU A 348 -9.55 -0.65 22.32
N PHE A 349 -10.20 -1.61 21.62
CA PHE A 349 -9.61 -2.92 21.32
C PHE A 349 -9.42 -3.14 19.82
N LEU A 350 -8.26 -3.67 19.48
CA LEU A 350 -8.00 -4.28 18.19
C LEU A 350 -8.42 -5.76 18.26
N ALA A 351 -9.42 -6.14 17.49
CA ALA A 351 -9.92 -7.51 17.40
C ALA A 351 -10.07 -7.94 15.94
N CYS A 352 -9.93 -9.23 15.69
CA CYS A 352 -10.06 -9.81 14.37
C CYS A 352 -11.53 -9.76 13.90
N SER A 353 -11.81 -9.14 12.74
CA SER A 353 -13.11 -9.20 12.06
C SER A 353 -13.14 -10.31 11.01
N CYS A 354 -12.04 -10.48 10.27
CA CYS A 354 -11.85 -11.60 9.35
C CYS A 354 -10.40 -12.05 9.40
N TYR A 355 -10.17 -13.34 9.64
CA TYR A 355 -8.82 -13.88 9.78
C TYR A 355 -7.97 -13.60 8.54
N GLU A 356 -8.50 -13.88 7.36
CA GLU A 356 -7.81 -13.60 6.10
C GLU A 356 -8.82 -13.23 5.01
N ALA A 357 -8.63 -12.06 4.42
CA ALA A 357 -9.35 -11.64 3.22
C ALA A 357 -8.54 -12.09 1.98
N TYR A 358 -8.58 -13.41 1.72
CA TYR A 358 -7.78 -14.08 0.68
C TYR A 358 -8.17 -13.62 -0.74
N TRP A 359 -9.40 -13.14 -0.92
CA TRP A 359 -9.94 -12.70 -2.21
C TRP A 359 -9.44 -11.30 -2.66
N CYS A 360 -8.81 -10.51 -1.77
CA CYS A 360 -8.29 -9.19 -2.13
C CYS A 360 -7.04 -8.81 -1.31
N CYS A 361 -7.14 -8.75 0.02
CA CYS A 361 -6.13 -8.13 0.88
C CYS A 361 -4.82 -8.93 0.94
N SER A 362 -4.87 -10.26 0.91
CA SER A 362 -3.65 -11.08 0.89
C SER A 362 -2.78 -10.77 -0.34
N MET A 363 -3.38 -10.64 -1.51
CA MET A 363 -2.65 -10.28 -2.72
C MET A 363 -2.10 -8.85 -2.66
N ARG A 364 -2.89 -7.90 -2.12
CA ARG A 364 -2.40 -6.52 -1.91
C ARG A 364 -1.20 -6.46 -0.95
N GLY A 365 -1.16 -7.37 0.02
CA GLY A 365 0.00 -7.55 0.90
C GLY A 365 1.31 -7.74 0.14
N GLY A 366 1.28 -8.38 -1.03
CA GLY A 366 2.46 -8.58 -1.89
C GLY A 366 3.05 -7.27 -2.40
N GLU A 367 2.22 -6.40 -2.96
CA GLU A 367 2.65 -5.05 -3.34
C GLU A 367 3.10 -4.25 -2.10
N GLY A 368 2.37 -4.37 -0.99
CA GLY A 368 2.69 -3.68 0.26
C GLY A 368 4.08 -4.04 0.79
N LEU A 369 4.36 -5.33 1.02
CA LEU A 369 5.64 -5.79 1.58
C LEU A 369 6.83 -5.52 0.65
N ALA A 370 6.65 -5.65 -0.67
CA ALA A 370 7.68 -5.27 -1.63
C ALA A 370 7.96 -3.76 -1.59
N SER A 371 6.92 -2.95 -1.44
CA SER A 371 7.03 -1.49 -1.34
C SER A 371 7.68 -1.02 -0.04
N VAL A 372 7.52 -1.77 1.07
CA VAL A 372 8.20 -1.46 2.35
C VAL A 372 9.71 -1.37 2.15
N SER A 373 10.33 -2.35 1.53
CA SER A 373 11.78 -2.30 1.29
C SER A 373 12.15 -1.20 0.28
N ARG A 374 11.35 -1.02 -0.77
CA ARG A 374 11.60 -0.02 -1.82
C ARG A 374 11.58 1.42 -1.30
N TYR A 375 10.64 1.74 -0.42
CA TYR A 375 10.45 3.12 0.06
C TYR A 375 11.35 3.50 1.24
N SER A 376 12.14 2.55 1.77
CA SER A 376 13.02 2.82 2.90
C SER A 376 14.13 3.83 2.58
N LEU A 377 14.64 3.81 1.34
CA LEU A 377 15.71 4.67 0.87
C LEU A 377 15.31 5.45 -0.39
N LEU A 378 15.77 6.72 -0.47
CA LEU A 378 15.59 7.57 -1.64
C LEU A 378 16.95 8.03 -2.16
N GLU A 379 17.16 7.97 -3.46
CA GLU A 379 18.31 8.58 -4.11
C GLU A 379 18.06 10.06 -4.42
N TRP A 380 18.97 10.92 -4.03
CA TRP A 380 18.96 12.31 -4.46
C TRP A 380 19.54 12.43 -5.86
N SER A 381 18.96 13.30 -6.68
CA SER A 381 19.57 13.68 -7.95
C SER A 381 20.86 14.47 -7.74
N ALA A 382 21.69 14.53 -8.77
CA ALA A 382 22.91 15.35 -8.72
C ALA A 382 22.63 16.85 -8.48
N GLU A 383 21.45 17.34 -8.88
CA GLU A 383 21.03 18.71 -8.63
C GLU A 383 20.67 18.94 -7.16
N GLU A 384 19.91 18.04 -6.55
CA GLU A 384 19.55 18.10 -5.14
C GLU A 384 20.78 17.98 -4.26
N SER A 385 21.68 17.03 -4.55
CA SER A 385 22.96 16.88 -3.83
C SER A 385 23.84 18.13 -3.89
N ARG A 386 23.79 18.90 -4.98
CA ARG A 386 24.55 20.17 -5.10
C ARG A 386 23.97 21.30 -4.25
N ARG A 387 22.68 21.30 -3.95
CA ARG A 387 22.02 22.31 -3.13
C ARG A 387 22.34 22.19 -1.64
N THR A 388 22.91 21.07 -1.22
CA THR A 388 23.25 20.75 0.17
C THR A 388 24.75 20.77 0.43
N ASP A 389 25.43 21.86 0.10
CA ASP A 389 26.83 22.17 0.46
C ASP A 389 27.87 21.05 0.14
N GLY A 390 27.62 20.26 -0.91
CA GLY A 390 28.66 19.40 -1.46
C GLY A 390 28.64 17.94 -0.99
N TYR A 391 27.52 17.42 -0.50
CA TYR A 391 27.37 15.99 -0.21
C TYR A 391 27.01 15.20 -1.47
N PRO A 392 27.98 14.58 -2.17
CA PRO A 392 27.69 13.83 -3.38
C PRO A 392 27.06 12.47 -3.08
N ASN A 393 26.25 11.95 -4.02
CA ASN A 393 25.60 10.65 -3.91
C ASN A 393 24.83 10.48 -2.60
N THR A 394 24.03 11.48 -2.26
CA THR A 394 23.21 11.44 -1.04
C THR A 394 22.09 10.43 -1.18
N VAL A 395 21.93 9.60 -0.16
CA VAL A 395 20.84 8.65 0.03
C VAL A 395 20.07 9.07 1.26
N GLU A 396 18.81 9.40 1.10
CA GLU A 396 17.92 9.70 2.21
C GLU A 396 17.35 8.42 2.80
N VAL A 397 17.43 8.29 4.11
CA VAL A 397 16.89 7.17 4.88
C VAL A 397 15.53 7.60 5.42
N LEU A 398 14.45 7.27 4.69
CA LEU A 398 13.09 7.59 5.15
C LEU A 398 12.76 6.80 6.41
N TYR A 399 13.07 5.51 6.42
CA TYR A 399 13.09 4.65 7.61
C TYR A 399 14.12 3.53 7.40
N PRO A 400 14.86 3.14 8.45
CA PRO A 400 15.80 2.03 8.35
C PRO A 400 15.06 0.71 8.20
N MET A 401 15.45 -0.10 7.20
CA MET A 401 14.88 -1.43 6.95
C MET A 401 15.98 -2.40 6.52
N ASP A 402 15.97 -3.60 7.09
CA ASP A 402 16.89 -4.66 6.72
C ASP A 402 16.83 -4.96 5.23
N GLY A 403 17.97 -4.89 4.56
CA GLY A 403 18.03 -5.13 3.12
C GLY A 403 19.43 -4.97 2.51
N ILE A 404 19.51 -5.36 1.24
CA ILE A 404 20.63 -5.01 0.37
C ILE A 404 20.07 -4.10 -0.73
N TYR A 405 20.69 -2.94 -0.88
CA TYR A 405 20.23 -1.86 -1.74
C TYR A 405 21.32 -1.49 -2.74
N THR A 406 20.92 -1.25 -3.98
CA THR A 406 21.82 -0.64 -4.98
C THR A 406 21.45 0.84 -5.10
N VAL A 407 22.32 1.72 -4.58
CA VAL A 407 22.13 3.17 -4.52
C VAL A 407 23.30 3.88 -5.18
N HIS A 408 23.05 4.77 -6.14
CA HIS A 408 24.10 5.43 -6.95
C HIS A 408 25.15 4.46 -7.54
N GLY A 409 24.75 3.19 -7.76
CA GLY A 409 25.65 2.13 -8.23
C GLY A 409 26.57 1.56 -7.14
N VAL A 410 26.35 1.90 -5.88
CA VAL A 410 26.98 1.31 -4.69
C VAL A 410 26.03 0.27 -4.10
N LYS A 411 26.53 -0.91 -3.76
CA LYS A 411 25.75 -1.96 -3.09
C LYS A 411 25.92 -1.81 -1.59
N LEU A 412 24.82 -1.46 -0.93
CA LEU A 412 24.74 -1.12 0.49
C LEU A 412 23.89 -2.16 1.23
N MET A 413 24.40 -2.73 2.30
CA MET A 413 23.63 -3.53 3.24
C MET A 413 23.20 -2.66 4.43
N VAL A 414 21.92 -2.74 4.79
CA VAL A 414 21.36 -2.13 6.00
C VAL A 414 20.94 -3.24 6.95
N ARG A 415 21.34 -3.14 8.22
CA ARG A 415 20.86 -3.95 9.34
C ARG A 415 20.27 -3.01 10.38
N ALA A 416 19.03 -3.25 10.73
CA ALA A 416 18.28 -2.36 11.61
C ALA A 416 17.43 -3.18 12.58
N ASP A 417 17.67 -3.03 13.88
CA ASP A 417 16.74 -3.48 14.92
C ASP A 417 15.63 -2.44 15.18
N TYR A 418 15.52 -1.50 14.25
CA TYR A 418 14.53 -0.42 14.22
C TYR A 418 13.12 -0.94 13.91
N PRO A 419 12.06 -0.46 14.57
CA PRO A 419 12.05 0.58 15.60
C PRO A 419 12.05 0.02 17.05
N MET A 420 12.50 -1.20 17.27
CA MET A 420 12.62 -1.80 18.60
C MET A 420 13.84 -1.27 19.35
N GLU A 421 14.94 -1.18 18.62
CA GLU A 421 16.18 -0.55 19.06
C GLU A 421 16.60 0.48 18.02
N GLY A 422 17.22 1.56 18.45
CA GLY A 422 17.64 2.63 17.55
C GLY A 422 18.90 2.34 16.76
N LYS A 423 19.55 1.18 16.94
CA LYS A 423 20.82 0.88 16.29
C LYS A 423 20.64 0.45 14.84
N VAL A 424 21.34 1.14 13.94
CA VAL A 424 21.33 0.85 12.50
C VAL A 424 22.74 0.77 11.98
N THR A 425 23.12 -0.33 11.33
CA THR A 425 24.42 -0.53 10.69
C THR A 425 24.26 -0.46 9.18
N PHE A 426 25.03 0.42 8.55
CA PHE A 426 25.18 0.51 7.09
C PHE A 426 26.54 -0.05 6.68
N ARG A 427 26.55 -0.99 5.73
CA ARG A 427 27.78 -1.60 5.22
C ARG A 427 27.83 -1.56 3.70
N ILE A 428 28.87 -0.96 3.15
CA ILE A 428 29.18 -1.01 1.73
C ILE A 428 29.69 -2.42 1.39
N LEU A 429 28.99 -3.12 0.51
CA LEU A 429 29.39 -4.44 0.00
C LEU A 429 30.22 -4.33 -1.27
N GLU A 430 29.80 -3.45 -2.18
CA GLU A 430 30.46 -3.20 -3.46
C GLU A 430 30.40 -1.69 -3.76
N ASN A 431 31.52 -1.10 -4.14
CA ASN A 431 31.63 0.30 -4.54
C ASN A 431 32.59 0.48 -5.72
N PRO A 432 32.14 0.14 -6.94
CA PRO A 432 32.99 0.30 -8.12
C PRO A 432 33.28 1.79 -8.34
N GLY A 433 34.58 2.13 -8.38
CA GLY A 433 35.05 3.50 -8.56
C GLY A 433 35.18 4.31 -7.26
N ASN A 434 35.10 3.67 -6.11
CA ASN A 434 35.29 4.28 -4.77
C ASN A 434 34.47 5.60 -4.60
N LYS A 435 33.20 5.57 -4.99
CA LYS A 435 32.31 6.74 -4.93
C LYS A 435 32.07 7.16 -3.49
N PRO A 436 32.12 8.46 -3.16
CA PRO A 436 31.67 8.94 -1.86
C PRO A 436 30.17 8.67 -1.72
N LEU A 437 29.73 8.27 -0.54
CA LEU A 437 28.33 8.03 -0.20
C LEU A 437 27.98 8.79 1.08
N THR A 438 26.87 9.49 1.07
CA THR A 438 26.36 10.21 2.24
C THR A 438 24.95 9.76 2.54
N LEU A 439 24.66 9.44 3.79
CA LEU A 439 23.33 9.16 4.31
C LEU A 439 22.74 10.46 4.83
N TYR A 440 21.48 10.72 4.52
CA TYR A 440 20.71 11.82 5.07
C TYR A 440 19.52 11.27 5.85
N PHE A 441 19.38 11.66 7.09
CA PHE A 441 18.25 11.35 7.95
C PHE A 441 17.37 12.60 8.05
N PRO A 442 16.12 12.55 7.57
CA PRO A 442 15.24 13.70 7.58
C PRO A 442 14.78 14.05 8.98
N LYS A 443 14.35 15.30 9.15
CA LYS A 443 13.71 15.75 10.41
C LYS A 443 12.43 14.98 10.67
N MET A 444 12.26 14.50 11.90
CA MET A 444 11.05 13.87 12.41
C MET A 444 10.46 14.67 13.57
N GLN A 445 9.14 14.69 13.74
CA GLN A 445 8.46 15.51 14.76
C GLN A 445 8.01 14.70 15.99
N TYR A 446 7.60 13.45 15.79
CA TYR A 446 7.03 12.57 16.83
C TYR A 446 7.80 11.25 16.91
N GLY A 447 7.71 10.58 18.06
CA GLY A 447 8.29 9.25 18.31
C GLY A 447 9.80 9.21 18.26
N ASN A 448 10.37 9.90 17.34
CA ASN A 448 11.79 10.16 17.20
C ASN A 448 11.98 11.62 16.83
N LYS A 449 12.33 12.46 17.79
CA LYS A 449 12.56 13.90 17.59
C LYS A 449 13.93 14.17 16.94
N GLN A 450 14.22 13.44 15.86
CA GLN A 450 15.48 13.54 15.17
C GLN A 450 15.59 14.88 14.43
N GLU A 451 16.66 15.60 14.66
CA GLU A 451 17.07 16.71 13.80
C GLU A 451 17.72 16.15 12.53
N PRO A 452 17.59 16.84 11.39
CA PRO A 452 18.16 16.35 10.14
C PRO A 452 19.68 16.26 10.26
N CYS A 453 20.24 15.14 9.83
CA CYS A 453 21.68 14.94 9.89
C CYS A 453 22.23 14.27 8.64
N PHE A 454 23.48 14.60 8.31
CA PHE A 454 24.27 13.97 7.25
C PHE A 454 25.36 13.09 7.87
N VAL A 455 25.45 11.85 7.41
CA VAL A 455 26.44 10.88 7.85
C VAL A 455 27.20 10.38 6.62
N SER A 456 28.41 10.89 6.40
CA SER A 456 29.24 10.50 5.25
C SER A 456 30.15 9.33 5.59
N PHE A 457 30.35 8.43 4.62
CA PHE A 457 31.42 7.45 4.68
C PHE A 457 32.75 8.14 4.35
N CYS A 458 33.73 8.01 5.27
CA CYS A 458 35.08 8.47 5.02
C CYS A 458 35.76 7.63 3.95
N SER A 459 36.84 8.16 3.32
CA SER A 459 37.61 7.40 2.33
C SER A 459 38.10 6.08 2.90
N GLY A 460 37.76 4.97 2.27
CA GLY A 460 38.12 3.62 2.72
C GLY A 460 37.23 3.05 3.84
N GLU A 461 36.30 3.80 4.34
CA GLU A 461 35.33 3.30 5.32
C GLU A 461 34.26 2.47 4.62
N VAL A 462 33.97 1.28 5.17
CA VAL A 462 32.98 0.35 4.63
C VAL A 462 31.82 0.05 5.59
N VAL A 463 31.90 0.51 6.84
CA VAL A 463 30.86 0.31 7.87
C VAL A 463 30.61 1.62 8.60
N ARG A 464 29.35 1.94 8.78
CA ARG A 464 28.88 3.08 9.58
C ARG A 464 27.73 2.65 10.46
N ASP A 465 27.87 2.82 11.76
CA ASP A 465 26.79 2.68 12.73
C ASP A 465 26.15 4.05 12.98
N VAL A 466 24.82 4.04 13.07
CA VAL A 466 24.01 5.22 13.39
C VAL A 466 23.04 4.83 14.49
N ASP A 467 23.00 5.63 15.54
CA ASP A 467 22.03 5.48 16.61
C ASP A 467 20.85 6.44 16.37
N VAL A 468 19.65 5.89 16.28
CA VAL A 468 18.40 6.62 16.16
C VAL A 468 17.73 6.62 17.51
N GLU A 469 17.52 7.80 18.09
CA GLU A 469 16.91 7.92 19.42
C GLU A 469 15.43 7.51 19.36
N LEU A 470 15.03 6.54 20.16
CA LEU A 470 13.65 6.05 20.29
C LEU A 470 13.13 6.33 21.69
N HIS A 471 11.88 6.79 21.77
CA HIS A 471 11.25 7.12 23.04
C HIS A 471 10.05 6.24 23.31
N LEU A 472 9.88 5.88 24.58
CA LEU A 472 8.61 5.38 25.10
C LEU A 472 7.75 6.60 25.45
N GLU A 473 6.60 6.75 24.81
CA GLU A 473 5.73 7.90 24.99
C GLU A 473 4.24 7.56 24.92
N THR A 474 3.41 8.43 25.45
CA THR A 474 1.98 8.38 25.24
C THR A 474 1.53 9.59 24.44
N ALA A 475 0.61 9.36 23.50
CA ALA A 475 -0.01 10.42 22.73
C ALA A 475 -1.53 10.26 22.69
N ALA A 476 -2.25 11.35 22.40
CA ALA A 476 -3.70 11.28 22.18
C ALA A 476 -4.01 10.32 21.03
N GLY A 477 -5.04 9.51 21.22
CA GLY A 477 -5.59 8.66 20.17
C GLY A 477 -6.08 9.52 19.00
N LYS A 478 -5.81 9.03 17.78
CA LYS A 478 -6.23 9.72 16.57
C LYS A 478 -7.75 9.63 16.39
N ASN A 479 -8.32 10.66 15.80
CA ASN A 479 -9.69 10.82 15.33
C ASN A 479 -10.80 10.99 16.37
N ASN A 480 -10.60 10.74 17.66
CA ASN A 480 -11.68 11.02 18.63
C ASN A 480 -11.24 11.51 20.01
N GLY A 481 -9.94 11.72 20.20
CA GLY A 481 -9.40 12.41 21.38
C GLY A 481 -9.74 11.84 22.77
N SER A 482 -10.52 10.76 22.85
CA SER A 482 -11.04 10.23 24.11
C SER A 482 -10.12 9.26 24.82
N GLY A 483 -8.88 9.08 24.34
CA GLY A 483 -7.96 8.15 24.95
C GLY A 483 -6.51 8.43 24.58
N LYS A 484 -5.59 7.69 25.25
CA LYS A 484 -4.15 7.73 25.01
C LYS A 484 -3.69 6.43 24.35
N ILE A 485 -2.69 6.52 23.50
CA ILE A 485 -1.99 5.40 22.91
C ILE A 485 -0.56 5.37 23.45
N LEU A 486 -0.09 4.17 23.77
CA LEU A 486 1.28 3.91 24.21
C LEU A 486 2.15 3.57 23.00
N TYR A 487 3.24 4.31 22.81
CA TYR A 487 4.20 4.12 21.74
C TYR A 487 5.59 3.75 22.26
N ALA A 488 6.26 2.86 21.53
CA ALA A 488 7.71 2.70 21.57
C ALA A 488 8.28 3.10 20.20
N GLY A 489 8.89 4.27 20.09
CA GLY A 489 9.19 4.90 18.82
C GLY A 489 7.92 5.12 18.00
N TYR A 490 7.81 4.47 16.83
CA TYR A 490 6.63 4.56 15.97
C TYR A 490 5.65 3.39 16.13
N GLN A 491 5.96 2.41 16.98
CA GLN A 491 5.11 1.23 17.19
C GLN A 491 4.13 1.44 18.34
N ILE A 492 2.89 1.10 18.10
CA ILE A 492 1.87 1.03 19.15
C ILE A 492 2.12 -0.25 19.96
N LEU A 493 2.20 -0.09 21.26
CA LEU A 493 2.23 -1.18 22.20
C LEU A 493 0.80 -1.51 22.65
N GLY A 494 0.40 -2.75 22.50
CA GLY A 494 -0.90 -3.24 22.94
C GLY A 494 -0.75 -4.25 24.06
N HIS A 495 -1.81 -4.37 24.88
CA HIS A 495 -1.94 -5.34 25.94
C HIS A 495 -3.09 -6.30 25.61
N ILE A 496 -2.85 -7.62 25.76
CA ILE A 496 -3.91 -8.62 25.60
C ILE A 496 -4.83 -8.52 26.82
N ALA A 497 -6.10 -8.18 26.56
CA ALA A 497 -7.12 -8.04 27.59
C ALA A 497 -8.28 -9.03 27.37
N ASP A 498 -8.73 -9.63 28.46
CA ASP A 498 -9.89 -10.52 28.48
C ASP A 498 -11.19 -9.71 28.63
N ASP A 499 -11.56 -8.93 27.60
CA ASP A 499 -12.78 -8.10 27.51
C ASP A 499 -12.92 -6.97 28.57
N LYS A 500 -11.91 -6.74 29.40
CA LYS A 500 -11.93 -5.65 30.38
C LYS A 500 -10.82 -4.66 30.10
N SER A 501 -11.18 -3.40 29.98
CA SER A 501 -10.20 -2.32 29.91
C SER A 501 -9.37 -2.27 31.18
N THR A 502 -8.06 -2.13 31.00
CA THR A 502 -7.10 -1.86 32.07
C THR A 502 -6.72 -0.37 32.08
N ASP A 503 -6.17 0.09 33.18
CA ASP A 503 -5.60 1.44 33.24
C ASP A 503 -4.33 1.54 32.39
N LEU A 504 -4.00 2.75 31.95
CA LEU A 504 -2.74 3.03 31.29
C LEU A 504 -1.58 2.74 32.27
N PRO A 505 -0.55 1.97 31.86
CA PRO A 505 0.56 1.66 32.76
C PRO A 505 1.36 2.92 33.14
N ASP A 506 1.94 2.92 34.33
CA ASP A 506 2.94 3.93 34.68
C ASP A 506 4.16 3.72 33.78
N MET A 507 4.54 4.76 33.05
CA MET A 507 5.67 4.73 32.11
C MET A 507 6.99 4.42 32.83
N ASN A 508 7.12 4.78 34.11
CA ASN A 508 8.32 4.51 34.90
C ASN A 508 8.44 3.05 35.34
N ASP A 509 7.32 2.31 35.33
CA ASP A 509 7.29 0.90 35.66
C ASP A 509 7.54 -0.02 34.44
N LEU A 510 7.50 0.53 33.23
CA LEU A 510 7.71 -0.22 32.00
C LEU A 510 9.20 -0.47 31.74
N GLN A 511 9.58 -1.76 31.69
CA GLN A 511 10.93 -2.19 31.34
C GLN A 511 10.91 -3.04 30.06
N GLN A 512 11.88 -2.80 29.18
CA GLN A 512 12.01 -3.55 27.92
C GLN A 512 12.70 -4.89 28.13
N TYR A 513 12.12 -5.96 27.62
CA TYR A 513 12.67 -7.30 27.59
C TYR A 513 12.63 -7.84 26.14
N GLY A 514 13.70 -7.65 25.40
CA GLY A 514 13.73 -7.95 23.97
C GLY A 514 12.70 -7.14 23.20
N LYS A 515 11.72 -7.80 22.57
CA LYS A 515 10.66 -7.15 21.76
C LYS A 515 9.37 -6.85 22.55
N VAL A 516 9.36 -6.93 23.85
CA VAL A 516 8.20 -6.64 24.69
C VAL A 516 8.57 -5.75 25.86
N TRP A 517 7.58 -5.07 26.45
CA TRP A 517 7.69 -4.32 27.70
C TRP A 517 6.87 -4.97 28.79
N LYS A 518 7.33 -4.90 30.02
CA LYS A 518 6.65 -5.47 31.20
C LYS A 518 6.62 -4.47 32.32
N THR A 519 5.52 -4.44 33.04
CA THR A 519 5.39 -3.79 34.35
C THR A 519 5.90 -4.69 35.47
N SER A 520 6.10 -4.13 36.65
CA SER A 520 6.57 -4.85 37.85
C SER A 520 5.61 -5.97 38.30
N ASP A 521 4.30 -5.84 38.01
CA ASP A 521 3.29 -6.86 38.27
C ASP A 521 3.25 -7.99 37.20
N GLY A 522 4.09 -7.88 36.15
CA GLY A 522 4.21 -8.86 35.09
C GLY A 522 3.27 -8.64 33.89
N THR A 523 2.51 -7.56 33.84
CA THR A 523 1.69 -7.23 32.69
C THR A 523 2.57 -6.97 31.46
N VAL A 524 2.22 -7.56 30.32
CA VAL A 524 3.01 -7.53 29.08
C VAL A 524 2.38 -6.61 28.04
N PHE A 525 3.20 -5.74 27.47
CA PHE A 525 2.88 -4.86 26.35
C PHE A 525 3.78 -5.21 25.16
N ALA A 526 3.19 -5.41 24.00
CA ALA A 526 3.91 -5.82 22.80
C ALA A 526 3.48 -4.98 21.58
N PRO A 527 4.39 -4.79 20.60
CA PRO A 527 4.00 -4.17 19.34
C PRO A 527 2.85 -4.92 18.66
N ILE A 528 1.82 -4.20 18.25
CA ILE A 528 0.68 -4.83 17.55
C ILE A 528 1.10 -5.46 16.22
N SER A 529 2.20 -5.03 15.62
CA SER A 529 2.81 -5.64 14.43
C SER A 529 3.34 -7.06 14.66
N ALA A 530 3.56 -7.46 15.92
CA ALA A 530 4.07 -8.80 16.24
C ALA A 530 3.01 -9.92 16.10
N ARG A 531 1.75 -9.58 15.85
CA ARG A 531 0.61 -10.52 15.70
C ARG A 531 0.84 -11.64 14.67
N TYR A 532 1.65 -11.42 13.65
CA TYR A 532 1.97 -12.46 12.66
C TYR A 532 2.75 -13.64 13.25
N LEU A 533 3.28 -13.49 14.47
CA LEU A 533 3.95 -14.57 15.23
C LEU A 533 2.98 -15.36 16.15
N ASP A 534 1.73 -14.91 16.27
CA ASP A 534 0.70 -15.57 17.08
C ASP A 534 0.22 -16.85 16.40
N THR A 535 -0.60 -17.63 17.11
CA THR A 535 -1.34 -18.73 16.49
C THR A 535 -2.62 -18.20 15.81
N PRO A 536 -3.19 -18.92 14.81
CA PRO A 536 -4.45 -18.55 14.20
C PRO A 536 -5.59 -18.37 15.21
N GLU A 537 -5.64 -19.25 16.23
CA GLU A 537 -6.65 -19.19 17.29
C GLU A 537 -6.47 -17.94 18.15
N ALA A 538 -5.23 -17.57 18.47
CA ALA A 538 -4.94 -16.35 19.23
C ALA A 538 -5.38 -15.09 18.49
N ILE A 539 -5.16 -15.02 17.16
CA ILE A 539 -5.63 -13.91 16.33
C ILE A 539 -7.15 -13.78 16.38
N GLN A 540 -7.87 -14.90 16.30
CA GLN A 540 -9.34 -14.89 16.23
C GLN A 540 -10.02 -14.63 17.58
N GLN A 541 -9.40 -15.00 18.68
CA GLN A 541 -10.02 -15.00 20.00
C GLN A 541 -9.60 -13.83 20.89
N LYS A 542 -8.36 -13.35 20.72
CA LYS A 542 -7.81 -12.32 21.61
C LYS A 542 -8.16 -10.91 21.16
N LYS A 543 -8.48 -10.07 22.14
CA LYS A 543 -8.60 -8.63 21.98
C LYS A 543 -7.36 -7.94 22.54
N ILE A 544 -6.83 -7.00 21.83
CA ILE A 544 -5.64 -6.24 22.21
C ILE A 544 -6.09 -4.81 22.51
N GLN A 545 -5.98 -4.40 23.79
CA GLN A 545 -6.22 -3.01 24.16
C GLN A 545 -5.07 -2.17 23.65
N ILE A 546 -5.38 -1.11 22.91
CA ILE A 546 -4.41 -0.15 22.34
C ILE A 546 -4.77 1.30 22.66
N LEU A 547 -5.96 1.55 23.16
CA LEU A 547 -6.45 2.87 23.52
C LEU A 547 -6.90 2.85 24.98
N TRP A 548 -6.37 3.76 25.78
CA TRP A 548 -6.67 3.95 27.20
C TRP A 548 -7.39 5.27 27.41
N LYS A 549 -8.52 5.24 28.10
CA LYS A 549 -9.32 6.43 28.47
C LYS A 549 -8.76 7.18 29.67
#